data_7de72712cbc1403acb7b64c1d2606547
#
_entry.id   7de72712cbc1403acb7b64c1d2606547
#
_cell.length_a   1.000
_cell.length_b   1.000
_cell.length_c   1.000
_cell.angle_alpha   90.00
_cell.angle_beta   90.00
_cell.angle_gamma   90.00
#
_symmetry.space_group_name_H-M   'P 1'
#
loop_
_entity.id
_entity.type
_entity.pdbx_description
1 polymer ?
#
loop_
_entity_poly.entity_id
_entity_poly.type
_entity_poly.pdbx_seq_one_letter_code
_entity_poly.pdbx_strand_id
1 'polypeptide(L)'
;MKRSYGAGEMRGVPALSVSPGPESCRKELLKASLGKELQECPRIGAERKVRRRRAGMDITWVTDRIAVGGGIWNADNMAAVSRAGITHIIDMQIEFDDTALASPHGIAVCWNPVDDDFEPKSEEVFVRGVEFALGALEEEGTKVFVHCAAGVHRAPMMTLALLAVMGWPLKGAMKLIEGRRPAADFAEVYVRSVEKFLSGRG
;
A
#
# COMPACT_ATOMS: atom_id res chain seq x y z
N MET A 1 -3.47 -53.20 -29.09
CA MET A 1 -2.49 -53.40 -27.96
C MET A 1 -2.91 -52.51 -26.79
N LYS A 2 -3.56 -53.11 -25.80
CA LYS A 2 -3.97 -52.44 -24.55
C LYS A 2 -2.85 -52.66 -23.54
N ARG A 3 -2.29 -51.60 -22.95
CA ARG A 3 -1.40 -51.67 -21.77
C ARG A 3 -2.18 -51.21 -20.57
N SER A 4 -2.37 -52.14 -19.64
CA SER A 4 -2.91 -51.94 -18.28
C SER A 4 -1.81 -51.37 -17.40
N TYR A 5 -2.12 -50.33 -16.63
CA TYR A 5 -1.32 -49.86 -15.52
C TYR A 5 -1.92 -50.33 -14.19
N GLY A 6 -1.09 -51.04 -13.43
CA GLY A 6 -1.43 -51.63 -12.17
C GLY A 6 -1.57 -50.61 -11.03
N ALA A 7 -2.48 -50.90 -10.13
CA ALA A 7 -2.69 -50.20 -8.88
C ALA A 7 -1.55 -50.49 -7.90
N GLY A 8 -0.87 -49.44 -7.42
CA GLY A 8 0.12 -49.49 -6.34
C GLY A 8 -0.54 -49.24 -4.98
N GLU A 9 -0.45 -50.24 -4.10
CA GLU A 9 -0.88 -50.16 -2.71
C GLU A 9 -0.10 -49.10 -1.92
N MET A 10 -0.81 -48.18 -1.30
CA MET A 10 -0.25 -47.26 -0.30
C MET A 10 -0.16 -47.96 1.06
N ARG A 11 1.06 -48.25 1.51
CA ARG A 11 1.33 -48.75 2.86
C ARG A 11 1.21 -47.60 3.88
N GLY A 12 0.37 -47.84 4.90
CA GLY A 12 0.12 -46.90 5.98
C GLY A 12 1.38 -46.60 6.82
N VAL A 13 1.50 -45.35 7.21
CA VAL A 13 2.48 -44.83 8.15
C VAL A 13 1.93 -45.01 9.57
N PRO A 14 2.68 -45.60 10.52
CA PRO A 14 2.17 -45.79 11.89
C PRO A 14 2.12 -44.47 12.66
N ALA A 15 1.03 -44.29 13.39
CA ALA A 15 0.82 -43.16 14.30
C ALA A 15 1.78 -43.20 15.47
N LEU A 16 2.55 -42.13 15.69
CA LEU A 16 3.35 -41.92 16.87
C LEU A 16 2.45 -41.59 18.07
N SER A 17 2.43 -42.47 19.04
CA SER A 17 1.79 -42.29 20.34
C SER A 17 2.60 -41.29 21.18
N VAL A 18 1.97 -40.16 21.53
CA VAL A 18 2.51 -39.18 22.50
C VAL A 18 2.10 -39.63 23.89
N SER A 19 3.09 -40.01 24.71
CA SER A 19 2.90 -40.34 26.13
C SER A 19 2.66 -39.06 26.94
N PRO A 20 1.69 -39.02 27.88
CA PRO A 20 1.53 -37.89 28.78
C PRO A 20 2.63 -37.86 29.83
N GLY A 21 3.35 -36.72 29.92
CA GLY A 21 4.34 -36.46 30.94
C GLY A 21 3.70 -36.27 32.33
N PRO A 22 4.45 -36.53 33.40
CA PRO A 22 3.89 -36.69 34.75
C PRO A 22 3.43 -35.36 35.36
N GLU A 23 2.14 -35.31 35.66
CA GLU A 23 1.48 -34.22 36.41
C GLU A 23 1.89 -34.14 37.90
N SER A 24 2.76 -35.02 38.38
CA SER A 24 3.15 -35.12 39.80
C SER A 24 4.17 -34.07 40.25
N CYS A 25 4.88 -33.38 39.33
CA CYS A 25 5.95 -32.44 39.70
C CYS A 25 5.49 -31.00 39.95
N ARG A 26 4.21 -30.66 39.70
CA ARG A 26 3.66 -29.29 39.90
C ARG A 26 3.06 -29.02 41.26
N LYS A 27 2.84 -30.05 42.11
CA LYS A 27 2.18 -29.88 43.42
C LYS A 27 3.15 -29.73 44.61
N GLU A 28 4.40 -29.99 44.47
CA GLU A 28 5.37 -29.87 45.59
C GLU A 28 6.12 -28.53 45.65
N LEU A 29 6.15 -27.76 44.58
CA LEU A 29 6.78 -26.42 44.58
C LEU A 29 5.93 -25.31 45.15
N LEU A 30 4.65 -25.57 45.45
CA LEU A 30 3.66 -24.57 45.94
C LEU A 30 3.51 -24.55 47.46
N LYS A 31 4.23 -25.41 48.23
CA LYS A 31 4.13 -25.48 49.70
C LYS A 31 5.29 -24.87 50.47
N ALA A 32 6.34 -24.40 49.82
CA ALA A 32 7.53 -23.89 50.50
C ALA A 32 7.68 -22.36 50.52
N SER A 33 6.65 -21.58 50.23
CA SER A 33 6.73 -20.10 50.28
C SER A 33 5.50 -19.46 50.90
N LEU A 34 5.12 -19.97 52.06
CA LEU A 34 4.13 -19.26 52.94
C LEU A 34 4.90 -18.74 54.16
N GLY A 35 5.33 -17.50 54.09
CA GLY A 35 5.92 -16.82 55.21
C GLY A 35 6.83 -15.69 54.85
N LYS A 36 6.26 -14.61 54.28
CA LYS A 36 6.76 -13.24 54.43
C LYS A 36 5.69 -12.25 53.97
N GLU A 37 5.49 -11.27 54.83
CA GLU A 37 4.53 -10.18 54.81
C GLU A 37 4.18 -9.62 53.46
N LEU A 38 2.88 -9.48 53.22
CA LEU A 38 2.29 -8.71 52.13
C LEU A 38 2.54 -7.23 52.39
N GLN A 39 3.62 -6.70 51.84
CA GLN A 39 3.79 -5.26 51.67
C GLN A 39 2.93 -4.84 50.48
N GLU A 40 1.93 -4.04 50.76
CA GLU A 40 1.01 -3.53 49.73
C GLU A 40 1.75 -2.84 48.61
N CYS A 41 1.70 -3.41 47.42
CA CYS A 41 2.15 -2.78 46.20
C CYS A 41 1.16 -1.68 45.84
N PRO A 42 1.58 -0.41 45.67
CA PRO A 42 0.65 0.68 45.29
C PRO A 42 0.00 0.32 43.96
N ARG A 43 -1.33 0.35 43.93
CA ARG A 43 -2.13 0.22 42.70
C ARG A 43 -1.64 1.28 41.71
N ILE A 44 -0.88 0.87 40.70
CA ILE A 44 -0.60 1.71 39.55
C ILE A 44 -1.92 1.90 38.80
N GLY A 45 -2.56 3.00 39.16
CA GLY A 45 -3.78 3.43 38.51
C GLY A 45 -3.56 3.81 37.07
N ALA A 46 -4.63 3.68 36.34
CA ALA A 46 -4.86 4.12 34.99
C ALA A 46 -4.12 3.33 33.89
N GLU A 47 -4.81 2.33 33.38
CA GLU A 47 -4.64 1.91 32.00
C GLU A 47 -4.70 3.16 31.11
N ARG A 48 -3.54 3.70 30.74
CA ARG A 48 -3.44 4.59 29.60
C ARG A 48 -3.93 3.77 28.41
N LYS A 49 -5.21 3.93 28.02
CA LYS A 49 -5.67 3.57 26.69
C LYS A 49 -4.73 4.26 25.72
N VAL A 50 -3.71 3.53 25.28
CA VAL A 50 -2.93 3.91 24.11
C VAL A 50 -3.98 3.98 23.00
N ARG A 51 -4.49 5.18 22.73
CA ARG A 51 -5.20 5.47 21.50
C ARG A 51 -4.19 5.12 20.43
N ARG A 52 -4.29 3.89 19.89
CA ARG A 52 -3.71 3.59 18.59
C ARG A 52 -4.23 4.71 17.70
N ARG A 53 -3.41 5.69 17.39
CA ARG A 53 -3.66 6.57 16.27
C ARG A 53 -3.92 5.59 15.14
N ARG A 54 -5.15 5.54 14.65
CA ARG A 54 -5.44 4.87 13.38
C ARG A 54 -4.45 5.54 12.44
N ALA A 55 -3.45 4.80 11.99
CA ALA A 55 -2.56 5.28 10.96
C ALA A 55 -3.48 5.64 9.79
N GLY A 56 -3.68 6.94 9.57
CA GLY A 56 -4.49 7.41 8.45
C GLY A 56 -3.81 6.94 7.17
N MET A 57 -4.59 6.73 6.12
CA MET A 57 -4.04 6.49 4.79
C MET A 57 -3.07 7.61 4.42
N ASP A 58 -1.93 7.24 3.83
CA ASP A 58 -0.92 8.19 3.35
C ASP A 58 -1.40 8.88 2.06
N ILE A 59 -2.14 9.97 2.21
CA ILE A 59 -2.69 10.80 1.13
C ILE A 59 -2.19 12.23 1.32
N THR A 60 -1.55 12.78 0.30
CA THR A 60 -1.10 14.17 0.25
C THR A 60 -1.76 14.87 -0.93
N TRP A 61 -2.58 15.89 -0.67
CA TRP A 61 -3.19 16.71 -1.71
C TRP A 61 -2.16 17.66 -2.33
N VAL A 62 -1.91 17.50 -3.62
CA VAL A 62 -1.01 18.37 -4.41
C VAL A 62 -1.81 19.55 -4.95
N THR A 63 -3.01 19.29 -5.47
CA THR A 63 -4.02 20.28 -5.84
C THR A 63 -5.35 19.94 -5.16
N ASP A 64 -6.40 20.71 -5.40
CA ASP A 64 -7.74 20.43 -4.86
C ASP A 64 -8.35 19.13 -5.40
N ARG A 65 -7.84 18.63 -6.52
CA ARG A 65 -8.39 17.46 -7.24
C ARG A 65 -7.38 16.34 -7.46
N ILE A 66 -6.10 16.54 -7.18
CA ILE A 66 -5.03 15.55 -7.39
C ILE A 66 -4.30 15.33 -6.07
N ALA A 67 -4.24 14.07 -5.64
CA ALA A 67 -3.48 13.63 -4.49
C ALA A 67 -2.40 12.62 -4.89
N VAL A 68 -1.34 12.53 -4.09
CA VAL A 68 -0.24 11.58 -4.24
C VAL A 68 0.01 10.88 -2.90
N GLY A 69 0.42 9.62 -2.91
CA GLY A 69 0.67 8.92 -1.65
C GLY A 69 1.21 7.51 -1.73
N GLY A 70 1.16 6.83 -0.60
CA GLY A 70 1.61 5.45 -0.42
C GLY A 70 0.52 4.43 -0.72
N GLY A 71 0.89 3.14 -0.62
CA GLY A 71 0.09 2.01 -1.06
C GLY A 71 -1.18 1.76 -0.24
N ILE A 72 -2.17 1.23 -0.92
CA ILE A 72 -3.43 0.78 -0.36
C ILE A 72 -3.31 -0.73 -0.15
N TRP A 73 -3.11 -1.16 1.10
CA TRP A 73 -2.77 -2.56 1.39
C TRP A 73 -3.95 -3.39 1.91
N ASN A 74 -5.09 -2.76 2.19
CA ASN A 74 -6.24 -3.43 2.79
C ASN A 74 -7.52 -2.60 2.65
N ALA A 75 -8.65 -3.19 3.00
CA ALA A 75 -9.97 -2.56 2.94
C ALA A 75 -10.10 -1.31 3.83
N ASP A 76 -9.41 -1.24 4.99
CA ASP A 76 -9.44 -0.05 5.86
C ASP A 76 -8.75 1.15 5.20
N ASN A 77 -7.63 0.90 4.50
CA ASN A 77 -6.95 1.92 3.69
C ASN A 77 -7.85 2.40 2.54
N MET A 78 -8.46 1.47 1.79
CA MET A 78 -9.38 1.82 0.70
C MET A 78 -10.60 2.60 1.21
N ALA A 79 -11.18 2.20 2.34
CA ALA A 79 -12.26 2.95 2.97
C ALA A 79 -11.83 4.37 3.38
N ALA A 80 -10.55 4.58 3.75
CA ALA A 80 -10.02 5.92 4.02
C ALA A 80 -9.87 6.75 2.75
N VAL A 81 -9.44 6.14 1.64
CA VAL A 81 -9.38 6.76 0.30
C VAL A 81 -10.77 7.21 -0.14
N SER A 82 -11.78 6.34 0.00
CA SER A 82 -13.18 6.66 -0.30
C SER A 82 -13.69 7.83 0.55
N ARG A 83 -13.43 7.84 1.86
CA ARG A 83 -13.81 8.94 2.76
C ARG A 83 -13.14 10.27 2.43
N ALA A 84 -11.96 10.25 1.79
CA ALA A 84 -11.30 11.44 1.29
C ALA A 84 -11.99 12.04 0.05
N GLY A 85 -12.99 11.34 -0.49
CA GLY A 85 -13.74 11.73 -1.67
C GLY A 85 -13.02 11.43 -2.99
N ILE A 86 -12.01 10.57 -2.96
CA ILE A 86 -11.30 10.10 -4.15
C ILE A 86 -12.24 9.21 -4.95
N THR A 87 -12.32 9.46 -6.25
CA THR A 87 -13.19 8.76 -7.20
C THR A 87 -12.40 7.94 -8.21
N HIS A 88 -11.14 8.29 -8.44
CA HIS A 88 -10.26 7.65 -9.40
C HIS A 88 -8.87 7.42 -8.79
N ILE A 89 -8.29 6.28 -9.09
CA ILE A 89 -6.95 5.88 -8.62
C ILE A 89 -6.08 5.55 -9.83
N ILE A 90 -4.86 6.08 -9.85
CA ILE A 90 -3.76 5.55 -10.67
C ILE A 90 -2.85 4.77 -9.72
N ASP A 91 -2.92 3.46 -9.83
CA ASP A 91 -2.12 2.53 -9.05
C ASP A 91 -0.84 2.17 -9.82
N MET A 92 0.29 2.71 -9.34
CA MET A 92 1.62 2.48 -9.93
C MET A 92 2.33 1.26 -9.31
N GLN A 93 1.64 0.50 -8.44
CA GLN A 93 2.22 -0.67 -7.79
C GLN A 93 2.30 -1.86 -8.76
N ILE A 94 3.45 -2.48 -8.88
CA ILE A 94 3.59 -3.81 -9.46
C ILE A 94 3.25 -4.90 -8.43
N GLU A 95 3.33 -4.53 -7.16
CA GLU A 95 3.21 -5.42 -6.02
C GLU A 95 1.77 -5.85 -5.75
N PHE A 96 0.80 -5.01 -6.08
CA PHE A 96 -0.60 -5.25 -5.75
C PHE A 96 -1.55 -4.44 -6.64
N ASP A 97 -2.63 -5.06 -7.12
CA ASP A 97 -3.71 -4.42 -7.90
C ASP A 97 -4.88 -4.07 -6.98
N ASP A 98 -5.17 -2.79 -6.86
CA ASP A 98 -6.21 -2.26 -5.97
C ASP A 98 -7.65 -2.42 -6.50
N THR A 99 -7.84 -2.90 -7.71
CA THR A 99 -9.16 -2.98 -8.38
C THR A 99 -10.19 -3.70 -7.53
N ALA A 100 -9.80 -4.82 -6.90
CA ALA A 100 -10.70 -5.61 -6.06
C ALA A 100 -11.12 -4.87 -4.79
N LEU A 101 -10.21 -4.07 -4.19
CA LEU A 101 -10.48 -3.26 -3.00
C LEU A 101 -11.32 -2.02 -3.33
N ALA A 102 -11.15 -1.45 -4.50
CA ALA A 102 -11.80 -0.21 -4.95
C ALA A 102 -13.26 -0.45 -5.39
N SER A 103 -13.55 -1.61 -5.99
CA SER A 103 -14.85 -1.94 -6.57
C SER A 103 -16.03 -1.74 -5.60
N PRO A 104 -16.01 -2.17 -4.33
CA PRO A 104 -17.11 -1.94 -3.39
C PRO A 104 -17.37 -0.47 -3.06
N HIS A 105 -16.42 0.42 -3.37
CA HIS A 105 -16.51 1.85 -3.12
C HIS A 105 -16.88 2.66 -4.37
N GLY A 106 -17.06 2.01 -5.52
CA GLY A 106 -17.35 2.68 -6.79
C GLY A 106 -16.17 3.54 -7.29
N ILE A 107 -14.94 3.24 -6.86
CA ILE A 107 -13.73 3.97 -7.26
C ILE A 107 -13.16 3.30 -8.52
N ALA A 108 -12.95 4.09 -9.57
CA ALA A 108 -12.30 3.61 -10.80
C ALA A 108 -10.79 3.50 -10.60
N VAL A 109 -10.19 2.40 -11.06
CA VAL A 109 -8.75 2.14 -10.92
C VAL A 109 -8.12 1.97 -12.30
N CYS A 110 -7.07 2.72 -12.56
CA CYS A 110 -6.09 2.45 -13.61
C CYS A 110 -4.90 1.73 -12.96
N TRP A 111 -4.89 0.41 -13.00
CA TRP A 111 -3.70 -0.33 -12.62
C TRP A 111 -2.63 -0.15 -13.70
N ASN A 112 -1.57 0.54 -13.37
CA ASN A 112 -0.48 0.95 -14.23
C ASN A 112 0.87 0.51 -13.64
N PRO A 113 1.11 -0.82 -13.54
CA PRO A 113 2.22 -1.38 -12.79
C PRO A 113 3.56 -0.94 -13.36
N VAL A 114 4.42 -0.43 -12.49
CA VAL A 114 5.77 0.03 -12.81
C VAL A 114 6.71 -0.42 -11.72
N ASP A 115 7.87 -0.95 -12.09
CA ASP A 115 8.93 -1.29 -11.13
C ASP A 115 9.68 -0.04 -10.67
N ASP A 116 10.14 -0.05 -9.42
CA ASP A 116 10.94 1.02 -8.81
C ASP A 116 12.45 0.68 -8.88
N ASP A 117 12.92 0.43 -10.10
CA ASP A 117 14.23 -0.12 -10.46
C ASP A 117 15.26 0.95 -10.85
N PHE A 118 14.86 2.23 -10.83
CA PHE A 118 15.69 3.38 -11.30
C PHE A 118 16.11 3.28 -12.77
N GLU A 119 15.34 2.55 -13.59
CA GLU A 119 15.51 2.47 -15.04
C GLU A 119 14.54 3.41 -15.78
N PRO A 120 14.84 3.80 -17.03
CA PRO A 120 13.94 4.63 -17.83
C PRO A 120 12.56 3.98 -17.98
N LYS A 121 11.50 4.78 -17.87
CA LYS A 121 10.13 4.31 -18.04
C LYS A 121 9.63 4.56 -19.46
N SER A 122 8.82 3.61 -19.95
CA SER A 122 8.28 3.68 -21.31
C SER A 122 7.19 4.78 -21.42
N GLU A 123 6.98 5.26 -22.63
CA GLU A 123 5.96 6.29 -22.91
C GLU A 123 4.55 5.79 -22.58
N GLU A 124 4.26 4.51 -22.81
CA GLU A 124 2.95 3.90 -22.60
C GLU A 124 2.50 4.02 -21.13
N VAL A 125 3.44 3.98 -20.18
CA VAL A 125 3.16 4.18 -18.76
C VAL A 125 2.53 5.55 -18.52
N PHE A 126 3.13 6.59 -19.11
CA PHE A 126 2.65 7.96 -18.96
C PHE A 126 1.36 8.19 -19.73
N VAL A 127 1.26 7.71 -20.97
CA VAL A 127 0.04 7.81 -21.79
C VAL A 127 -1.14 7.25 -21.02
N ARG A 128 -1.04 6.00 -20.54
CA ARG A 128 -2.13 5.32 -19.84
C ARG A 128 -2.60 6.09 -18.60
N GLY A 129 -1.68 6.47 -17.72
CA GLY A 129 -2.03 7.16 -16.48
C GLY A 129 -2.55 8.58 -16.71
N VAL A 130 -1.91 9.33 -17.62
CA VAL A 130 -2.31 10.71 -17.91
C VAL A 130 -3.67 10.77 -18.61
N GLU A 131 -3.93 9.93 -19.62
CA GLU A 131 -5.21 9.90 -20.34
C GLU A 131 -6.35 9.49 -19.40
N PHE A 132 -6.14 8.48 -18.53
CA PHE A 132 -7.10 8.10 -17.52
C PHE A 132 -7.42 9.26 -16.58
N ALA A 133 -6.40 9.96 -16.06
CA ALA A 133 -6.62 11.09 -15.17
C ALA A 133 -7.30 12.28 -15.84
N LEU A 134 -6.87 12.63 -17.06
CA LEU A 134 -7.46 13.75 -17.80
C LEU A 134 -8.93 13.49 -18.12
N GLY A 135 -9.28 12.30 -18.63
CA GLY A 135 -10.66 11.93 -18.87
C GLY A 135 -11.52 11.99 -17.60
N ALA A 136 -11.00 11.52 -16.49
CA ALA A 136 -11.68 11.61 -15.19
C ALA A 136 -11.88 13.08 -14.74
N LEU A 137 -10.88 13.92 -14.94
CA LEU A 137 -10.91 15.32 -14.52
C LEU A 137 -11.81 16.22 -15.39
N GLU A 138 -12.33 15.74 -16.52
CA GLU A 138 -13.39 16.43 -17.30
C GLU A 138 -14.69 16.53 -16.49
N GLU A 139 -14.96 15.55 -15.64
CA GLU A 139 -16.13 15.55 -14.76
C GLU A 139 -15.88 16.40 -13.51
N GLU A 140 -16.80 17.34 -13.23
CA GLU A 140 -16.72 18.19 -12.04
C GLU A 140 -16.86 17.34 -10.76
N GLY A 141 -16.07 17.68 -9.74
CA GLY A 141 -16.07 16.96 -8.46
C GLY A 141 -15.16 15.71 -8.43
N THR A 142 -14.68 15.25 -9.57
CA THR A 142 -13.73 14.13 -9.63
C THR A 142 -12.42 14.47 -8.92
N LYS A 143 -11.91 13.48 -8.16
CA LYS A 143 -10.63 13.54 -7.46
C LYS A 143 -9.80 12.32 -7.78
N VAL A 144 -8.57 12.55 -8.22
CA VAL A 144 -7.62 11.52 -8.64
C VAL A 144 -6.57 11.31 -7.54
N PHE A 145 -6.31 10.07 -7.19
CA PHE A 145 -5.23 9.68 -6.30
C PHE A 145 -4.20 8.87 -7.07
N VAL A 146 -2.97 9.35 -7.09
CA VAL A 146 -1.83 8.65 -7.68
C VAL A 146 -1.00 8.05 -6.57
N HIS A 147 -0.81 6.74 -6.56
CA HIS A 147 0.00 6.12 -5.53
C HIS A 147 0.91 5.02 -6.06
N CYS A 148 1.88 4.65 -5.25
CA CYS A 148 2.72 3.48 -5.38
C CYS A 148 2.98 2.91 -3.98
N ALA A 149 3.86 1.95 -3.81
CA ALA A 149 4.09 1.33 -2.49
C ALA A 149 4.44 2.36 -1.39
N ALA A 150 5.43 3.22 -1.62
CA ALA A 150 5.91 4.20 -0.64
C ALA A 150 5.47 5.66 -0.93
N GLY A 151 4.98 5.94 -2.12
CA GLY A 151 4.66 7.30 -2.55
C GLY A 151 5.89 8.22 -2.68
N VAL A 152 7.06 7.65 -2.93
CA VAL A 152 8.37 8.37 -2.96
C VAL A 152 8.82 8.65 -4.39
N HIS A 153 8.76 7.68 -5.29
CA HIS A 153 9.31 7.79 -6.64
C HIS A 153 8.24 7.69 -7.73
N ARG A 154 7.63 6.49 -7.92
CA ARG A 154 6.71 6.17 -9.03
C ARG A 154 5.46 7.05 -9.07
N ALA A 155 4.82 7.25 -7.92
CA ALA A 155 3.63 8.11 -7.85
C ALA A 155 3.97 9.60 -8.05
N PRO A 156 5.00 10.20 -7.44
CA PRO A 156 5.46 11.56 -7.78
C PRO A 156 5.83 11.73 -9.25
N MET A 157 6.52 10.75 -9.87
CA MET A 157 6.85 10.75 -11.30
C MET A 157 5.60 10.86 -12.17
N MET A 158 4.60 10.03 -11.93
CA MET A 158 3.32 10.08 -12.68
C MET A 158 2.56 11.37 -12.42
N THR A 159 2.53 11.84 -11.17
CA THR A 159 1.90 13.12 -10.82
C THR A 159 2.59 14.29 -11.51
N LEU A 160 3.93 14.25 -11.65
CA LEU A 160 4.71 15.23 -12.38
C LEU A 160 4.33 15.27 -13.86
N ALA A 161 4.22 14.10 -14.51
CA ALA A 161 3.80 13.99 -15.90
C ALA A 161 2.38 14.55 -16.10
N LEU A 162 1.44 14.21 -15.22
CA LEU A 162 0.06 14.69 -15.26
C LEU A 162 0.01 16.22 -15.15
N LEU A 163 0.65 16.81 -14.16
CA LEU A 163 0.68 18.27 -13.97
C LEU A 163 1.32 18.98 -15.17
N ALA A 164 2.40 18.42 -15.72
CA ALA A 164 3.07 19.02 -16.88
C ALA A 164 2.17 19.03 -18.11
N VAL A 165 1.42 17.95 -18.38
CA VAL A 165 0.43 17.91 -19.47
C VAL A 165 -0.73 18.88 -19.21
N MET A 166 -1.08 19.14 -17.95
CA MET A 166 -2.05 20.17 -17.56
C MET A 166 -1.51 21.61 -17.69
N GLY A 167 -0.28 21.80 -18.21
CA GLY A 167 0.31 23.11 -18.48
C GLY A 167 1.19 23.68 -17.37
N TRP A 168 1.47 22.91 -16.31
CA TRP A 168 2.44 23.34 -15.30
C TRP A 168 3.86 23.28 -15.85
N PRO A 169 4.70 24.31 -15.65
CA PRO A 169 6.13 24.21 -15.93
C PRO A 169 6.74 23.07 -15.09
N LEU A 170 7.55 22.20 -15.71
CA LEU A 170 8.07 20.99 -15.06
C LEU A 170 8.72 21.27 -13.69
N LYS A 171 9.62 22.27 -13.64
CA LYS A 171 10.26 22.69 -12.38
C LYS A 171 9.27 23.24 -11.34
N GLY A 172 8.17 23.86 -11.81
CA GLY A 172 7.12 24.37 -10.96
C GLY A 172 6.30 23.24 -10.35
N ALA A 173 5.96 22.24 -11.15
CA ALA A 173 5.25 21.02 -10.71
C ALA A 173 6.09 20.22 -9.70
N MET A 174 7.39 20.04 -9.94
CA MET A 174 8.30 19.40 -8.97
C MET A 174 8.27 20.12 -7.62
N LYS A 175 8.50 21.44 -7.60
CA LYS A 175 8.46 22.23 -6.37
C LYS A 175 7.12 22.18 -5.65
N LEU A 176 6.02 22.15 -6.39
CA LEU A 176 4.68 22.01 -5.81
C LEU A 176 4.53 20.66 -5.10
N ILE A 177 4.92 19.55 -5.76
CA ILE A 177 4.85 18.22 -5.19
C ILE A 177 5.76 18.11 -3.96
N GLU A 178 7.02 18.51 -4.05
CA GLU A 178 7.98 18.49 -2.93
C GLU A 178 7.50 19.32 -1.74
N GLY A 179 6.96 20.51 -2.01
CA GLY A 179 6.45 21.40 -0.96
C GLY A 179 5.23 20.83 -0.22
N ARG A 180 4.43 19.98 -0.87
CA ARG A 180 3.27 19.31 -0.28
C ARG A 180 3.64 17.96 0.33
N ARG A 181 4.56 17.23 -0.31
CA ARG A 181 5.04 15.91 0.07
C ARG A 181 6.57 15.88 0.12
N PRO A 182 7.17 16.24 1.25
CA PRO A 182 8.63 16.26 1.40
C PRO A 182 9.32 14.90 1.25
N ALA A 183 8.54 13.80 1.29
CA ALA A 183 9.03 12.45 1.03
C ALA A 183 9.18 12.14 -0.47
N ALA A 184 8.65 12.98 -1.36
CA ALA A 184 8.79 12.77 -2.80
C ALA A 184 10.25 12.96 -3.21
N ASP A 185 10.77 12.01 -3.97
CA ASP A 185 12.11 12.06 -4.56
C ASP A 185 12.02 11.92 -6.08
N PHE A 186 12.58 12.89 -6.77
CA PHE A 186 12.61 12.95 -8.22
C PHE A 186 13.96 12.44 -8.74
N ALA A 187 14.12 11.11 -8.73
CA ALA A 187 15.28 10.47 -9.36
C ALA A 187 15.44 10.98 -10.81
N GLU A 188 16.67 11.36 -11.17
CA GLU A 188 16.97 12.00 -12.46
C GLU A 188 16.48 11.17 -13.66
N VAL A 189 16.59 9.82 -13.59
CA VAL A 189 16.15 8.92 -14.64
C VAL A 189 14.62 8.99 -14.85
N TYR A 190 13.86 9.17 -13.78
CA TYR A 190 12.41 9.30 -13.87
C TYR A 190 11.99 10.67 -14.41
N VAL A 191 12.67 11.73 -14.00
CA VAL A 191 12.45 13.06 -14.57
C VAL A 191 12.75 13.08 -16.07
N ARG A 192 13.88 12.48 -16.50
CA ARG A 192 14.19 12.33 -17.92
C ARG A 192 13.16 11.52 -18.70
N SER A 193 12.56 10.51 -18.08
CA SER A 193 11.49 9.73 -18.70
C SER A 193 10.24 10.59 -18.92
N VAL A 194 9.89 11.46 -17.96
CA VAL A 194 8.81 12.44 -18.09
C VAL A 194 9.12 13.47 -19.19
N GLU A 195 10.34 14.02 -19.22
CA GLU A 195 10.77 14.99 -20.25
C GLU A 195 10.68 14.39 -21.66
N LYS A 196 11.11 13.13 -21.83
CA LYS A 196 11.01 12.40 -23.08
C LYS A 196 9.54 12.23 -23.51
N PHE A 197 8.67 11.80 -22.60
CA PHE A 197 7.22 11.68 -22.84
C PHE A 197 6.61 13.02 -23.29
N LEU A 198 6.95 14.12 -22.64
CA LEU A 198 6.43 15.44 -22.99
C LEU A 198 6.91 15.90 -24.36
N SER A 199 8.18 15.62 -24.74
CA SER A 199 8.72 16.00 -26.05
C SER A 199 8.09 15.24 -27.21
N GLY A 200 7.53 14.07 -27.00
CA GLY A 200 6.80 13.29 -28.01
C GLY A 200 5.36 13.77 -28.26
N ARG A 201 4.83 14.71 -27.44
CA ARG A 201 3.46 15.26 -27.52
C ARG A 201 3.39 16.65 -28.17
N GLY A 202 4.50 17.22 -28.62
CA GLY A 202 4.60 18.53 -29.25
C GLY A 202 4.30 18.55 -30.75
#